data_2bfbdc28e524b09a6bef2a4ab9ec00c9
#
_entry.id   2bfbdc28e524b09a6bef2a4ab9ec00c9
#
_cell.length_a   1.000
_cell.length_b   1.000
_cell.length_c   1.000
_cell.angle_alpha   90.00
_cell.angle_beta   90.00
_cell.angle_gamma   90.00
#
_symmetry.space_group_name_H-M   'P 1'
#
loop_
_entity.id
_entity.type
_entity.pdbx_description
1 polymer ?
#
loop_
_entity_poly.entity_id
_entity_poly.type
_entity_poly.pdbx_seq_one_letter_code
_entity_poly.pdbx_strand_id
1 'polypeptide(L)'
;MSTTTATRPLRVALADDQALVRAGLRALLQQQGIEVVLEAEDGADLLEKLRTHPVDVVLSDIRMPGIDGIEALLQLRERGDTTPVLLLTTFDDSDLLLRATDAGAQGFLLKDAAPEDLREAIARVAAGETLLQPVSTDPVRARFRFRDESTPTETFGPREVAILRLLAGGYSNKEIARSLFLAEGTVKNYVSTILDKLGTRDRTRAVLKAITLRVI
;
A
#
# COMPACT_ATOMS: atom_id res chain seq x y z
N MET A 1 -17.05 9.87 -36.81
CA MET A 1 -17.89 10.18 -35.65
C MET A 1 -17.42 9.31 -34.50
N SER A 2 -16.51 9.82 -33.68
CA SER A 2 -15.96 9.07 -32.52
C SER A 2 -16.96 9.19 -31.38
N THR A 3 -17.63 8.10 -31.06
CA THR A 3 -18.45 8.00 -29.85
C THR A 3 -17.53 7.97 -28.66
N THR A 4 -17.35 9.12 -28.03
CA THR A 4 -16.76 9.23 -26.69
C THR A 4 -17.72 8.54 -25.72
N THR A 5 -17.45 7.28 -25.39
CA THR A 5 -18.14 6.58 -24.31
C THR A 5 -17.84 7.37 -23.03
N ALA A 6 -18.80 8.11 -22.53
CA ALA A 6 -18.70 8.79 -21.24
C ALA A 6 -18.52 7.74 -20.16
N THR A 7 -17.29 7.50 -19.76
CA THR A 7 -16.98 6.61 -18.64
C THR A 7 -17.60 7.25 -17.38
N ARG A 8 -18.45 6.52 -16.68
CA ARG A 8 -19.02 7.03 -15.41
C ARG A 8 -17.89 7.39 -14.45
N PRO A 9 -18.09 8.42 -13.60
CA PRO A 9 -17.11 8.75 -12.59
C PRO A 9 -16.87 7.56 -11.65
N LEU A 10 -15.61 7.38 -11.23
CA LEU A 10 -15.27 6.37 -10.23
C LEU A 10 -15.91 6.76 -8.89
N ARG A 11 -16.53 5.79 -8.23
CA ARG A 11 -17.23 5.95 -6.96
C ARG A 11 -16.34 5.45 -5.83
N VAL A 12 -16.00 6.33 -4.91
CA VAL A 12 -15.07 6.06 -3.81
C VAL A 12 -15.76 6.15 -2.46
N ALA A 13 -15.48 5.20 -1.58
CA ALA A 13 -15.68 5.33 -0.15
C ALA A 13 -14.42 5.92 0.47
N LEU A 14 -14.55 6.94 1.29
CA LEU A 14 -13.45 7.61 1.98
C LEU A 14 -13.60 7.43 3.50
N ALA A 15 -12.61 6.80 4.15
CA ALA A 15 -12.57 6.63 5.59
C ALA A 15 -11.31 7.28 6.19
N ASP A 16 -11.51 8.17 7.15
CA ASP A 16 -10.44 8.85 7.90
C ASP A 16 -11.06 9.43 9.19
N ASP A 17 -10.43 9.28 10.33
CA ASP A 17 -10.95 9.78 11.61
C ASP A 17 -10.91 11.31 11.72
N GLN A 18 -10.03 11.96 10.95
CA GLN A 18 -9.84 13.39 10.97
C GLN A 18 -10.77 14.11 9.98
N ALA A 19 -11.80 14.75 10.46
CA ALA A 19 -12.80 15.43 9.63
C ALA A 19 -12.19 16.45 8.64
N LEU A 20 -11.12 17.15 9.03
CA LEU A 20 -10.45 18.13 8.15
C LEU A 20 -9.70 17.44 7.00
N VAL A 21 -9.02 16.32 7.29
CA VAL A 21 -8.31 15.50 6.28
C VAL A 21 -9.34 14.91 5.32
N ARG A 22 -10.42 14.35 5.83
CA ARG A 22 -11.51 13.78 5.03
C ARG A 22 -12.14 14.83 4.11
N ALA A 23 -12.44 16.03 4.62
CA ALA A 23 -12.97 17.12 3.80
C ALA A 23 -11.97 17.59 2.71
N GLY A 24 -10.67 17.64 3.02
CA GLY A 24 -9.62 17.99 2.07
C GLY A 24 -9.49 16.93 0.96
N LEU A 25 -9.41 15.66 1.32
CA LEU A 25 -9.33 14.55 0.37
C LEU A 25 -10.57 14.50 -0.54
N ARG A 26 -11.77 14.67 0.02
CA ARG A 26 -12.99 14.75 -0.77
C ARG A 26 -12.92 15.87 -1.81
N ALA A 27 -12.52 17.07 -1.42
CA ALA A 27 -12.40 18.20 -2.34
C ALA A 27 -11.40 17.92 -3.47
N LEU A 28 -10.24 17.31 -3.14
CA LEU A 28 -9.22 16.92 -4.12
C LEU A 28 -9.75 15.86 -5.09
N LEU A 29 -10.41 14.84 -4.60
CA LEU A 29 -11.00 13.76 -5.42
C LEU A 29 -12.06 14.31 -6.39
N GLN A 30 -12.94 15.18 -5.90
CA GLN A 30 -13.96 15.83 -6.72
C GLN A 30 -13.35 16.68 -7.85
N GLN A 31 -12.28 17.42 -7.57
CA GLN A 31 -11.55 18.19 -8.61
C GLN A 31 -10.93 17.28 -9.68
N GLN A 32 -10.60 16.03 -9.33
CA GLN A 32 -10.07 15.02 -10.24
C GLN A 32 -11.17 14.21 -10.96
N GLY A 33 -12.43 14.54 -10.79
CA GLY A 33 -13.56 13.86 -11.43
C GLY A 33 -13.93 12.52 -10.77
N ILE A 34 -13.51 12.31 -9.53
CA ILE A 34 -13.85 11.12 -8.72
C ILE A 34 -15.00 11.48 -7.77
N GLU A 35 -16.01 10.63 -7.71
CA GLU A 35 -17.17 10.84 -6.85
C GLU A 35 -16.97 10.15 -5.50
N VAL A 36 -16.91 10.94 -4.42
CA VAL A 36 -16.94 10.40 -3.06
C VAL A 36 -18.40 10.19 -2.68
N VAL A 37 -18.87 8.96 -2.72
CA VAL A 37 -20.28 8.59 -2.47
C VAL A 37 -20.53 8.18 -1.02
N LEU A 38 -19.47 7.94 -0.26
CA LEU A 38 -19.51 7.52 1.12
C LEU A 38 -18.35 8.11 1.90
N GLU A 39 -18.61 8.67 3.06
CA GLU A 39 -17.61 9.07 4.04
C GLU A 39 -17.82 8.31 5.34
N ALA A 40 -16.72 7.88 5.97
CA ALA A 40 -16.73 7.18 7.26
C ALA A 40 -15.67 7.78 8.20
N GLU A 41 -15.94 7.76 9.48
CA GLU A 41 -15.03 8.28 10.51
C GLU A 41 -14.20 7.21 11.21
N ASP A 42 -14.58 5.94 11.02
CA ASP A 42 -13.83 4.77 11.49
C ASP A 42 -14.16 3.54 10.65
N GLY A 43 -13.51 2.41 10.96
CA GLY A 43 -13.74 1.16 10.25
C GLY A 43 -15.13 0.56 10.46
N ALA A 44 -15.76 0.76 11.62
CA ALA A 44 -17.10 0.25 11.89
C ALA A 44 -18.15 0.98 11.04
N ASP A 45 -18.08 2.31 11.00
CA ASP A 45 -18.93 3.17 10.18
C ASP A 45 -18.74 2.86 8.68
N LEU A 46 -17.49 2.64 8.25
CA LEU A 46 -17.16 2.21 6.88
C LEU A 46 -17.87 0.89 6.53
N LEU A 47 -17.70 -0.13 7.37
CA LEU A 47 -18.26 -1.46 7.15
C LEU A 47 -19.78 -1.49 7.12
N GLU A 48 -20.42 -0.66 7.92
CA GLU A 48 -21.89 -0.52 7.93
C GLU A 48 -22.38 0.13 6.63
N LYS A 49 -21.78 1.25 6.24
CA LYS A 49 -22.19 2.03 5.07
C LYS A 49 -21.94 1.30 3.75
N LEU A 50 -20.86 0.53 3.64
CA LEU A 50 -20.55 -0.28 2.44
C LEU A 50 -21.62 -1.34 2.14
N ARG A 51 -22.41 -1.77 3.14
CA ARG A 51 -23.50 -2.75 2.92
C ARG A 51 -24.59 -2.23 1.99
N THR A 52 -24.80 -0.93 1.94
CA THR A 52 -25.87 -0.28 1.19
C THR A 52 -25.36 0.65 0.07
N HIS A 53 -24.08 0.96 0.06
CA HIS A 53 -23.47 1.87 -0.90
C HIS A 53 -22.36 1.16 -1.68
N PRO A 54 -22.66 0.57 -2.85
CA PRO A 54 -21.61 -0.02 -3.67
C PRO A 54 -20.63 1.05 -4.18
N VAL A 55 -19.36 0.75 -4.10
CA VAL A 55 -18.26 1.62 -4.54
C VAL A 55 -17.30 0.87 -5.45
N ASP A 56 -16.50 1.59 -6.21
CA ASP A 56 -15.46 1.01 -7.06
C ASP A 56 -14.15 0.80 -6.30
N VAL A 57 -13.86 1.68 -5.32
CA VAL A 57 -12.65 1.64 -4.48
C VAL A 57 -12.96 2.18 -3.10
N VAL A 58 -12.39 1.56 -2.09
CA VAL A 58 -12.30 2.10 -0.72
C VAL A 58 -10.96 2.79 -0.56
N LEU A 59 -10.94 4.05 -0.16
CA LEU A 59 -9.78 4.80 0.28
C LEU A 59 -9.88 4.98 1.80
N SER A 60 -9.02 4.33 2.55
CA SER A 60 -9.11 4.32 4.01
C SER A 60 -7.79 4.69 4.68
N ASP A 61 -7.84 5.53 5.70
CA ASP A 61 -6.72 5.63 6.62
C ASP A 61 -6.47 4.27 7.28
N ILE A 62 -5.21 3.97 7.55
CA ILE A 62 -4.82 2.79 8.32
C ILE A 62 -5.18 2.99 9.79
N ARG A 63 -4.85 4.16 10.35
CA ARG A 63 -4.95 4.42 11.78
C ARG A 63 -6.24 5.17 12.11
N MET A 64 -7.25 4.42 12.49
CA MET A 64 -8.52 4.98 12.98
C MET A 64 -8.83 4.39 14.37
N PRO A 65 -9.56 5.12 15.24
CA PRO A 65 -9.99 4.59 16.52
C PRO A 65 -10.98 3.44 16.36
N GLY A 66 -11.01 2.53 17.31
CA GLY A 66 -11.89 1.36 17.28
C GLY A 66 -11.44 0.33 16.26
N ILE A 67 -12.16 0.18 15.16
CA ILE A 67 -11.78 -0.69 14.03
C ILE A 67 -10.87 0.11 13.09
N ASP A 68 -9.61 -0.29 12.99
CA ASP A 68 -8.64 0.34 12.10
C ASP A 68 -8.86 -0.06 10.63
N GLY A 69 -8.17 0.61 9.69
CA GLY A 69 -8.35 0.36 8.27
C GLY A 69 -7.95 -1.05 7.83
N ILE A 70 -6.97 -1.67 8.50
CA ILE A 70 -6.55 -3.05 8.22
C ILE A 70 -7.58 -4.04 8.75
N GLU A 71 -8.09 -3.80 9.96
CA GLU A 71 -9.12 -4.64 10.55
C GLU A 71 -10.44 -4.55 9.76
N ALA A 72 -10.82 -3.36 9.30
CA ALA A 72 -11.96 -3.18 8.40
C ALA A 72 -11.77 -3.96 7.09
N LEU A 73 -10.58 -3.93 6.50
CA LEU A 73 -10.24 -4.70 5.30
C LEU A 73 -10.39 -6.21 5.54
N LEU A 74 -9.85 -6.74 6.64
CA LEU A 74 -9.98 -8.15 7.01
C LEU A 74 -11.45 -8.56 7.11
N GLN A 75 -12.27 -7.77 7.80
CA GLN A 75 -13.71 -8.05 7.93
C GLN A 75 -14.45 -7.97 6.59
N LEU A 76 -14.05 -7.10 5.64
CA LEU A 76 -14.57 -7.11 4.29
C LEU A 76 -14.26 -8.43 3.58
N ARG A 77 -13.01 -8.89 3.64
CA ARG A 77 -12.59 -10.16 3.02
C ARG A 77 -13.28 -11.37 3.63
N GLU A 78 -13.46 -11.40 4.95
CA GLU A 78 -14.22 -12.45 5.65
C GLU A 78 -15.69 -12.54 5.20
N ARG A 79 -16.28 -11.40 4.81
CA ARG A 79 -17.65 -11.34 4.26
C ARG A 79 -17.72 -11.69 2.76
N GLY A 80 -16.58 -11.99 2.14
CA GLY A 80 -16.47 -12.24 0.70
C GLY A 80 -16.55 -10.99 -0.16
N ASP A 81 -16.44 -9.80 0.44
CA ASP A 81 -16.37 -8.54 -0.28
C ASP A 81 -14.98 -8.36 -0.89
N THR A 82 -14.93 -8.25 -2.21
CA THR A 82 -13.69 -8.10 -2.99
C THR A 82 -13.44 -6.67 -3.44
N THR A 83 -14.22 -5.70 -2.96
CA THR A 83 -14.03 -4.27 -3.28
C THR A 83 -12.57 -3.89 -3.05
N PRO A 84 -11.92 -3.28 -4.04
CA PRO A 84 -10.53 -2.86 -3.92
C PRO A 84 -10.34 -1.85 -2.79
N VAL A 85 -9.30 -2.04 -1.98
CA VAL A 85 -8.96 -1.15 -0.85
C VAL A 85 -7.58 -0.58 -1.06
N LEU A 86 -7.51 0.75 -1.12
CA LEU A 86 -6.29 1.55 -1.13
C LEU A 86 -6.15 2.20 0.24
N LEU A 87 -5.05 1.89 0.94
CA LEU A 87 -4.82 2.39 2.29
C LEU A 87 -3.98 3.66 2.28
N LEU A 88 -4.39 4.64 3.08
CA LEU A 88 -3.62 5.85 3.32
C LEU A 88 -2.63 5.61 4.45
N THR A 89 -1.38 6.01 4.27
CA THR A 89 -0.33 5.81 5.26
C THR A 89 0.57 7.03 5.41
N THR A 90 1.21 7.14 6.55
CA THR A 90 2.37 8.01 6.77
C THR A 90 3.64 7.16 6.70
N PHE A 91 4.79 7.73 6.33
CA PHE A 91 6.02 7.06 5.87
C PHE A 91 6.67 6.01 6.80
N ASP A 92 6.28 5.93 8.07
CA ASP A 92 7.13 5.33 9.10
C ASP A 92 6.70 3.94 9.61
N ASP A 93 5.79 3.21 8.92
CA ASP A 93 5.23 2.00 9.51
C ASP A 93 5.30 0.77 8.58
N SER A 94 6.49 0.19 8.46
CA SER A 94 6.73 -1.01 7.64
C SER A 94 5.91 -2.22 8.10
N ASP A 95 5.65 -2.35 9.40
CA ASP A 95 4.91 -3.47 9.94
C ASP A 95 3.41 -3.39 9.57
N LEU A 96 2.86 -2.18 9.53
CA LEU A 96 1.49 -1.97 9.06
C LEU A 96 1.33 -2.30 7.58
N LEU A 97 2.32 -1.95 6.74
CA LEU A 97 2.29 -2.27 5.31
C LEU A 97 2.29 -3.77 5.06
N LEU A 98 3.04 -4.55 5.84
CA LEU A 98 3.04 -6.01 5.74
C LEU A 98 1.68 -6.59 6.15
N ARG A 99 1.17 -6.19 7.33
CA ARG A 99 -0.15 -6.62 7.81
C ARG A 99 -1.26 -6.30 6.81
N ALA A 100 -1.22 -5.11 6.21
CA ALA A 100 -2.19 -4.69 5.23
C ALA A 100 -2.09 -5.47 3.91
N THR A 101 -0.87 -5.85 3.49
CA THR A 101 -0.66 -6.72 2.33
C THR A 101 -1.22 -8.12 2.58
N ASP A 102 -0.95 -8.69 3.75
CA ASP A 102 -1.46 -10.01 4.18
C ASP A 102 -3.00 -9.98 4.30
N ALA A 103 -3.57 -8.86 4.69
CA ALA A 103 -5.03 -8.64 4.73
C ALA A 103 -5.65 -8.49 3.33
N GLY A 104 -4.85 -8.40 2.28
CA GLY A 104 -5.32 -8.29 0.89
C GLY A 104 -5.64 -6.86 0.44
N ALA A 105 -4.89 -5.86 0.92
CA ALA A 105 -4.93 -4.51 0.37
C ALA A 105 -4.42 -4.50 -1.07
N GLN A 106 -5.07 -3.74 -1.95
CA GLN A 106 -4.62 -3.56 -3.33
C GLN A 106 -3.54 -2.50 -3.46
N GLY A 107 -3.35 -1.66 -2.46
CA GLY A 107 -2.27 -0.68 -2.51
C GLY A 107 -2.21 0.24 -1.31
N PHE A 108 -1.17 1.08 -1.34
CA PHE A 108 -0.91 2.10 -0.34
C PHE A 108 -0.69 3.44 -1.01
N LEU A 109 -1.16 4.50 -0.37
CA LEU A 109 -0.92 5.86 -0.79
C LEU A 109 -0.45 6.68 0.42
N LEU A 110 0.51 7.56 0.18
CA LEU A 110 0.91 8.50 1.22
C LEU A 110 -0.16 9.59 1.38
N LYS A 111 -0.44 9.99 2.61
CA LYS A 111 -1.41 11.06 2.89
C LYS A 111 -1.00 12.43 2.31
N ASP A 112 0.27 12.60 1.95
CA ASP A 112 0.83 13.78 1.28
C ASP A 112 1.01 13.59 -0.25
N ALA A 113 0.39 12.56 -0.84
CA ALA A 113 0.43 12.30 -2.27
C ALA A 113 -0.14 13.48 -3.09
N ALA A 114 0.46 13.73 -4.26
CA ALA A 114 -0.07 14.74 -5.17
C ALA A 114 -1.47 14.34 -5.69
N PRO A 115 -2.36 15.31 -5.98
CA PRO A 115 -3.71 15.01 -6.46
C PRO A 115 -3.75 14.11 -7.70
N GLU A 116 -2.79 14.26 -8.59
CA GLU A 116 -2.64 13.49 -9.83
C GLU A 116 -2.28 12.02 -9.51
N ASP A 117 -1.37 11.81 -8.56
CA ASP A 117 -0.96 10.47 -8.11
C ASP A 117 -2.11 9.75 -7.40
N LEU A 118 -2.89 10.48 -6.61
CA LEU A 118 -4.10 9.97 -5.95
C LEU A 118 -5.12 9.47 -6.98
N ARG A 119 -5.38 10.28 -8.03
CA ARG A 119 -6.29 9.89 -9.10
C ARG A 119 -5.79 8.67 -9.87
N GLU A 120 -4.50 8.67 -10.23
CA GLU A 120 -3.90 7.54 -10.96
C GLU A 120 -3.98 6.25 -10.13
N ALA A 121 -3.62 6.31 -8.84
CA ALA A 121 -3.65 5.15 -7.95
C ALA A 121 -5.07 4.58 -7.83
N ILE A 122 -6.08 5.42 -7.61
CA ILE A 122 -7.48 4.99 -7.52
C ILE A 122 -7.94 4.35 -8.84
N ALA A 123 -7.62 4.94 -9.99
CA ALA A 123 -8.01 4.41 -11.28
C ALA A 123 -7.38 3.04 -11.57
N ARG A 124 -6.10 2.85 -11.23
CA ARG A 124 -5.39 1.59 -11.41
C ARG A 124 -5.92 0.50 -10.48
N VAL A 125 -6.17 0.83 -9.23
CA VAL A 125 -6.74 -0.11 -8.25
C VAL A 125 -8.17 -0.49 -8.65
N ALA A 126 -8.98 0.45 -9.14
CA ALA A 126 -10.31 0.17 -9.68
C ALA A 126 -10.26 -0.75 -10.92
N ALA A 127 -9.18 -0.69 -11.70
CA ALA A 127 -8.95 -1.59 -12.84
C ALA A 127 -8.42 -2.97 -12.42
N GLY A 128 -8.26 -3.25 -11.12
CA GLY A 128 -7.78 -4.52 -10.59
C GLY A 128 -6.26 -4.63 -10.45
N GLU A 129 -5.52 -3.53 -10.64
CA GLU A 129 -4.08 -3.53 -10.40
C GLU A 129 -3.77 -3.49 -8.90
N THR A 130 -2.62 -4.04 -8.53
CA THR A 130 -2.11 -4.01 -7.16
C THR A 130 -0.95 -3.03 -7.08
N LEU A 131 -1.07 -2.04 -6.18
CA LEU A 131 -0.10 -0.97 -5.94
C LEU A 131 0.52 -1.14 -4.55
N LEU A 132 1.45 -2.08 -4.40
CA LEU A 132 2.09 -2.39 -3.10
C LEU A 132 3.20 -1.40 -2.69
N GLN A 133 3.39 -0.32 -3.43
CA GLN A 133 4.35 0.72 -3.08
C GLN A 133 3.63 2.02 -2.76
N PRO A 134 3.99 2.72 -1.65
CA PRO A 134 3.50 4.06 -1.41
C PRO A 134 3.84 4.96 -2.60
N VAL A 135 2.86 5.60 -3.20
CA VAL A 135 3.09 6.58 -4.25
C VAL A 135 3.74 7.80 -3.59
N SER A 136 5.00 8.06 -3.92
CA SER A 136 5.75 9.18 -3.35
C SER A 136 5.54 10.44 -4.17
N THR A 137 5.22 11.54 -3.49
CA THR A 137 5.05 12.86 -4.09
C THR A 137 6.36 13.59 -4.40
N ASP A 138 7.50 13.04 -3.98
CA ASP A 138 8.79 13.64 -4.28
C ASP A 138 9.10 13.51 -5.79
N PRO A 139 9.18 14.61 -6.58
CA PRO A 139 9.46 14.58 -8.02
C PRO A 139 10.80 13.91 -8.34
N VAL A 140 11.75 13.93 -7.41
CA VAL A 140 13.05 13.22 -7.53
C VAL A 140 12.83 11.72 -7.38
N ARG A 141 11.88 11.30 -6.54
CA ARG A 141 11.52 9.90 -6.33
C ARG A 141 10.55 9.38 -7.40
N ALA A 142 9.68 10.22 -7.96
CA ALA A 142 8.80 9.86 -9.06
C ALA A 142 9.56 9.50 -10.36
N ARG A 143 10.75 10.05 -10.57
CA ARG A 143 11.66 9.63 -11.66
C ARG A 143 12.20 8.21 -11.51
N PHE A 144 12.10 7.62 -10.34
CA PHE A 144 12.38 6.22 -10.08
C PHE A 144 11.08 5.38 -10.04
N ARG A 145 10.09 5.73 -10.87
CA ARG A 145 9.03 4.77 -11.20
C ARG A 145 9.73 3.51 -11.67
N PHE A 146 9.58 2.45 -10.92
CA PHE A 146 9.96 1.15 -11.40
C PHE A 146 9.24 0.93 -12.73
N ARG A 147 9.95 0.94 -13.83
CA ARG A 147 9.56 0.17 -15.00
C ARG A 147 9.63 -1.28 -14.53
N ASP A 148 8.50 -1.76 -14.09
CA ASP A 148 8.38 -3.14 -13.65
C ASP A 148 8.18 -4.00 -14.88
N GLU A 149 9.29 -4.38 -15.48
CA GLU A 149 9.43 -5.47 -16.45
C GLU A 149 10.80 -6.13 -16.30
N SER A 150 11.17 -6.46 -15.07
CA SER A 150 12.29 -7.38 -14.91
C SER A 150 12.05 -8.27 -13.70
N THR A 151 11.69 -9.51 -13.99
CA THR A 151 12.03 -10.65 -13.12
C THR A 151 13.44 -10.42 -12.61
N PRO A 152 13.74 -10.55 -11.30
CA PRO A 152 15.10 -10.38 -10.83
C PRO A 152 15.99 -11.31 -11.62
N THR A 153 16.93 -10.75 -12.37
CA THR A 153 17.94 -11.53 -13.10
C THR A 153 18.91 -12.20 -12.13
N GLU A 154 18.83 -11.84 -10.85
CA GLU A 154 19.70 -12.36 -9.80
C GLU A 154 18.94 -13.28 -8.85
N THR A 155 19.47 -14.48 -8.67
CA THR A 155 18.98 -15.46 -7.70
C THR A 155 19.37 -15.06 -6.29
N PHE A 156 18.42 -15.18 -5.35
CA PHE A 156 18.69 -14.98 -3.93
C PHE A 156 19.19 -16.26 -3.29
N GLY A 157 20.32 -16.17 -2.59
CA GLY A 157 20.85 -17.29 -1.83
C GLY A 157 19.99 -17.60 -0.58
N PRO A 158 20.09 -18.83 -0.02
CA PRO A 158 19.29 -19.22 1.14
C PRO A 158 19.43 -18.28 2.34
N ARG A 159 20.61 -17.70 2.54
CA ARG A 159 20.87 -16.72 3.59
C ARG A 159 20.20 -15.38 3.34
N GLU A 160 20.19 -14.91 2.11
CA GLU A 160 19.52 -13.66 1.71
C GLU A 160 18.01 -13.78 1.89
N VAL A 161 17.44 -14.93 1.51
CA VAL A 161 16.00 -15.23 1.73
C VAL A 161 15.66 -15.28 3.23
N ALA A 162 16.51 -15.92 4.05
CA ALA A 162 16.29 -15.96 5.48
C ALA A 162 16.34 -14.55 6.11
N ILE A 163 17.27 -13.70 5.67
CA ILE A 163 17.38 -12.32 6.13
C ILE A 163 16.15 -11.51 5.65
N LEU A 164 15.72 -11.67 4.40
CA LEU A 164 14.52 -11.01 3.86
C LEU A 164 13.26 -11.35 4.68
N ARG A 165 13.07 -12.61 5.05
CA ARG A 165 11.94 -13.03 5.91
C ARG A 165 11.98 -12.39 7.29
N LEU A 166 13.17 -12.27 7.89
CA LEU A 166 13.33 -11.59 9.17
C LEU A 166 13.15 -10.07 9.05
N LEU A 167 13.61 -9.47 7.92
CA LEU A 167 13.32 -8.08 7.60
C LEU A 167 11.81 -7.84 7.45
N ALA A 168 11.11 -8.77 6.81
CA ALA A 168 9.66 -8.75 6.67
C ALA A 168 8.94 -8.87 8.02
N GLY A 169 9.51 -9.62 8.97
CA GLY A 169 9.04 -9.68 10.35
C GLY A 169 9.42 -8.48 11.23
N GLY A 170 9.96 -7.40 10.66
CA GLY A 170 10.30 -6.18 11.39
C GLY A 170 11.60 -6.22 12.22
N TYR A 171 12.35 -7.33 12.19
CA TYR A 171 13.56 -7.50 13.00
C TYR A 171 14.66 -6.52 12.61
N SER A 172 15.27 -5.87 13.62
CA SER A 172 16.47 -5.04 13.44
C SER A 172 17.69 -5.89 13.05
N ASN A 173 18.71 -5.26 12.45
CA ASN A 173 19.95 -5.97 12.09
C ASN A 173 20.60 -6.69 13.29
N LYS A 174 20.48 -6.15 14.49
CA LYS A 174 20.97 -6.75 15.73
C LYS A 174 20.17 -8.03 16.12
N GLU A 175 18.87 -8.01 15.94
CA GLU A 175 18.01 -9.15 16.19
C GLU A 175 18.21 -10.25 15.14
N ILE A 176 18.31 -9.86 13.86
CA ILE A 176 18.65 -10.77 12.75
C ILE A 176 20.00 -11.43 12.99
N ALA A 177 21.01 -10.66 13.41
CA ALA A 177 22.32 -11.18 13.74
C ALA A 177 22.27 -12.25 14.83
N ARG A 178 21.50 -12.01 15.89
CA ARG A 178 21.28 -12.99 16.96
C ARG A 178 20.54 -14.24 16.46
N SER A 179 19.48 -14.07 15.69
CA SER A 179 18.64 -15.18 15.17
C SER A 179 19.42 -16.08 14.21
N LEU A 180 20.34 -15.53 13.43
CA LEU A 180 21.11 -16.27 12.42
C LEU A 180 22.55 -16.62 12.85
N PHE A 181 22.91 -16.30 14.11
CA PHE A 181 24.26 -16.48 14.65
C PHE A 181 25.36 -15.81 13.79
N LEU A 182 25.08 -14.55 13.39
CA LEU A 182 25.97 -13.73 12.59
C LEU A 182 26.46 -12.50 13.37
N ALA A 183 27.55 -11.87 12.90
CA ALA A 183 27.89 -10.53 13.36
C ALA A 183 26.96 -9.49 12.76
N GLU A 184 26.61 -8.43 13.49
CA GLU A 184 25.71 -7.37 13.02
C GLU A 184 26.24 -6.69 11.74
N GLY A 185 27.56 -6.50 11.63
CA GLY A 185 28.20 -5.99 10.41
C GLY A 185 28.00 -6.90 9.19
N THR A 186 27.96 -8.22 9.41
CA THR A 186 27.69 -9.19 8.35
C THR A 186 26.23 -9.06 7.86
N VAL A 187 25.28 -8.93 8.78
CA VAL A 187 23.88 -8.70 8.42
C VAL A 187 23.70 -7.39 7.65
N LYS A 188 24.37 -6.32 8.08
CA LYS A 188 24.36 -5.03 7.39
C LYS A 188 24.85 -5.15 5.94
N ASN A 189 25.90 -5.93 5.69
CA ASN A 189 26.40 -6.20 4.35
C ASN A 189 25.38 -6.98 3.51
N TYR A 190 24.78 -8.04 4.07
CA TYR A 190 23.72 -8.78 3.38
C TYR A 190 22.53 -7.90 3.04
N VAL A 191 22.08 -7.05 3.95
CA VAL A 191 20.99 -6.10 3.72
C VAL A 191 21.36 -5.16 2.56
N SER A 192 22.58 -4.61 2.54
CA SER A 192 23.04 -3.77 1.42
C SER A 192 22.97 -4.51 0.09
N THR A 193 23.53 -5.74 0.03
CA THR A 193 23.49 -6.58 -1.18
C THR A 193 22.06 -6.88 -1.62
N ILE A 194 21.15 -7.17 -0.68
CA ILE A 194 19.74 -7.41 -0.98
C ILE A 194 19.07 -6.16 -1.57
N LEU A 195 19.34 -4.99 -0.98
CA LEU A 195 18.85 -3.71 -1.49
C LEU A 195 19.32 -3.46 -2.91
N ASP A 196 20.61 -3.71 -3.20
CA ASP A 196 21.21 -3.56 -4.52
C ASP A 196 20.58 -4.52 -5.54
N LYS A 197 20.44 -5.81 -5.18
CA LYS A 197 19.79 -6.83 -6.04
C LYS A 197 18.32 -6.50 -6.34
N LEU A 198 17.62 -5.96 -5.38
CA LEU A 198 16.23 -5.53 -5.55
C LEU A 198 16.12 -4.13 -6.18
N GLY A 199 17.25 -3.43 -6.39
CA GLY A 199 17.25 -2.07 -6.90
C GLY A 199 16.46 -1.10 -6.00
N THR A 200 16.52 -1.31 -4.67
CA THR A 200 15.83 -0.50 -3.67
C THR A 200 16.81 0.23 -2.77
N ARG A 201 16.39 1.34 -2.16
CA ARG A 201 17.26 2.14 -1.29
C ARG A 201 16.95 1.98 0.20
N ASP A 202 15.83 1.36 0.52
CA ASP A 202 15.40 1.14 1.90
C ASP A 202 14.84 -0.26 2.10
N ARG A 203 14.85 -0.69 3.38
CA ARG A 203 14.48 -2.05 3.78
C ARG A 203 13.00 -2.37 3.53
N THR A 204 12.13 -1.39 3.69
CA THR A 204 10.68 -1.56 3.52
C THR A 204 10.36 -1.86 2.07
N ARG A 205 10.93 -1.08 1.14
CA ARG A 205 10.78 -1.33 -0.29
C ARG A 205 11.38 -2.66 -0.72
N ALA A 206 12.49 -3.06 -0.13
CA ALA A 206 13.11 -4.35 -0.41
C ALA A 206 12.17 -5.50 -0.03
N VAL A 207 11.55 -5.44 1.14
CA VAL A 207 10.59 -6.43 1.60
C VAL A 207 9.38 -6.49 0.67
N LEU A 208 8.75 -5.35 0.40
CA LEU A 208 7.58 -5.29 -0.50
C LEU A 208 7.91 -5.84 -1.89
N LYS A 209 9.07 -5.47 -2.44
CA LYS A 209 9.50 -5.98 -3.75
C LYS A 209 9.79 -7.48 -3.71
N ALA A 210 10.39 -7.99 -2.65
CA ALA A 210 10.65 -9.42 -2.48
C ALA A 210 9.36 -10.25 -2.40
N ILE A 211 8.32 -9.73 -1.73
CA ILE A 211 6.98 -10.35 -1.68
C ILE A 211 6.36 -10.33 -3.08
N THR A 212 6.35 -9.18 -3.76
CA THR A 212 5.79 -9.02 -5.12
C THR A 212 6.45 -9.98 -6.11
N LEU A 213 7.77 -10.15 -6.02
CA LEU A 213 8.55 -11.07 -6.87
C LEU A 213 8.51 -12.53 -6.38
N ARG A 214 7.75 -12.83 -5.33
CA ARG A 214 7.65 -14.17 -4.72
C ARG A 214 8.99 -14.77 -4.30
N VAL A 215 9.92 -13.92 -3.85
CA VAL A 215 11.20 -14.35 -3.27
C VAL A 215 11.01 -14.85 -1.84
N ILE A 216 10.04 -14.26 -1.14
CA ILE A 216 9.63 -14.64 0.23
C ILE A 216 8.12 -14.73 0.32
#